data_d1b8a87fbea1e8b91de48f23111f33cd
#
_entry.id   d1b8a87fbea1e8b91de48f23111f33cd
#
_cell.length_a   1.000
_cell.length_b   1.000
_cell.length_c   1.000
_cell.angle_alpha   90.00
_cell.angle_beta   90.00
_cell.angle_gamma   90.00
#
_symmetry.space_group_name_H-M   'P 1'
#
loop_
_entity.id
_entity.type
_entity.pdbx_description
1 polymer ?
#
loop_
_entity_poly.entity_id
_entity_poly.type
_entity_poly.pdbx_seq_one_letter_code
_entity_poly.pdbx_strand_id
1 'polypeptide(L)'
;LLPTKDGKGRVPACEVMIATTAIRNLIREDRIYQISSIIQSGGVEGMQTLDQDLQRLVTQGKIERKVAIEIADNPKLFKQNVL
;
A
#
# COMPACT_ATOMS: atom_id res chain seq x y z
N LEU A 1 -7.88 7.83 6.39
CA LEU A 1 -8.16 7.11 7.65
C LEU A 1 -9.26 6.06 7.41
N LEU A 2 -8.98 4.84 7.84
CA LEU A 2 -9.86 3.71 7.65
C LEU A 2 -10.50 3.29 8.97
N PRO A 3 -11.77 2.80 8.93
CA PRO A 3 -12.39 2.30 10.16
C PRO A 3 -11.65 1.07 10.67
N THR A 4 -11.48 1.01 11.99
CA THR A 4 -10.87 -0.16 12.61
C THR A 4 -11.86 -1.32 12.64
N LYS A 5 -11.32 -2.53 12.77
CA LYS A 5 -12.13 -3.75 12.77
C LYS A 5 -13.13 -3.78 13.93
N ASP A 6 -12.75 -3.22 15.06
CA ASP A 6 -13.62 -3.17 16.23
C ASP A 6 -14.69 -2.06 16.17
N GLY A 7 -14.65 -1.23 15.14
CA GLY A 7 -15.59 -0.15 14.96
C GLY A 7 -15.41 1.04 15.87
N LYS A 8 -14.35 1.07 16.67
CA LYS A 8 -14.19 2.10 17.71
C LYS A 8 -13.27 3.25 17.30
N GLY A 9 -12.60 3.17 16.16
CA GLY A 9 -11.69 4.22 15.76
C GLY A 9 -11.33 4.15 14.32
N ARG A 10 -10.26 4.85 13.97
CA ARG A 10 -9.74 4.90 12.61
C ARG A 10 -8.23 4.73 12.64
N VAL A 11 -7.69 4.19 11.55
CA VAL A 11 -6.27 3.96 11.40
C VAL A 11 -5.83 4.42 10.02
N PRO A 12 -4.65 5.06 9.89
CA PRO A 12 -4.16 5.47 8.57
C PRO A 12 -3.55 4.31 7.81
N ALA A 13 -3.76 4.29 6.51
CA ALA A 13 -2.96 3.51 5.58
C ALA A 13 -2.13 4.49 4.78
N CYS A 14 -0.83 4.23 4.64
CA CYS A 14 0.10 5.19 4.06
C CYS A 14 0.94 4.56 2.97
N GLU A 15 1.15 5.32 1.91
CA GLU A 15 2.16 5.01 0.91
C GLU A 15 3.39 5.87 1.21
N VAL A 16 4.56 5.25 1.17
CA VAL A 16 5.81 5.95 1.48
C VAL A 16 6.75 5.83 0.30
N MET A 17 7.16 6.97 -0.22
CA MET A 17 8.11 7.06 -1.32
C MET A 17 9.32 7.88 -0.89
N ILE A 18 10.50 7.31 -1.03
CA ILE A 18 11.75 8.01 -0.77
C ILE A 18 12.32 8.44 -2.13
N ALA A 19 12.67 9.72 -2.26
CA ALA A 19 13.12 10.28 -3.53
C ALA A 19 14.55 9.84 -3.85
N THR A 20 14.70 8.57 -4.20
CA THR A 20 15.98 8.02 -4.65
C THR A 20 16.31 8.54 -6.06
N THR A 21 17.56 8.32 -6.49
CA THR A 21 17.96 8.67 -7.86
C THR A 21 17.07 7.97 -8.89
N ALA A 22 16.71 6.71 -8.66
CA ALA A 22 15.84 5.96 -9.57
C ALA A 22 14.48 6.62 -9.68
N ILE A 23 13.86 7.01 -8.56
CA ILE A 23 12.55 7.68 -8.56
C ILE A 23 12.65 9.02 -9.27
N ARG A 24 13.68 9.81 -8.98
CA ARG A 24 13.87 11.11 -9.62
C ARG A 24 14.01 10.98 -11.13
N ASN A 25 14.71 9.95 -11.60
CA ASN A 25 14.88 9.71 -13.03
C ASN A 25 13.55 9.35 -13.69
N LEU A 26 12.72 8.55 -13.04
CA LEU A 26 11.40 8.22 -13.56
C LEU A 26 10.51 9.45 -13.69
N ILE A 27 10.56 10.34 -12.71
CA ILE A 27 9.79 11.59 -12.77
C ILE A 27 10.29 12.47 -13.92
N ARG A 28 11.62 12.60 -14.06
CA ARG A 28 12.21 13.41 -15.11
C ARG A 28 11.87 12.90 -16.50
N GLU A 29 11.79 11.58 -16.66
CA GLU A 29 11.50 10.93 -17.94
C GLU A 29 10.02 10.73 -18.19
N ASP A 30 9.16 11.24 -17.30
CA ASP A 30 7.72 11.09 -17.40
C ASP A 30 7.28 9.62 -17.40
N ARG A 31 7.96 8.81 -16.59
CA ARG A 31 7.67 7.38 -16.46
C ARG A 31 7.10 7.07 -15.09
N ILE A 32 6.16 7.91 -14.65
CA ILE A 32 5.56 7.86 -13.32
C ILE A 32 4.89 6.51 -13.08
N TYR A 33 4.34 5.90 -14.12
CA TYR A 33 3.67 4.60 -14.01
C TYR A 33 4.57 3.48 -13.49
N GLN A 34 5.89 3.66 -13.52
CA GLN A 34 6.84 2.66 -13.02
C GLN A 34 7.18 2.85 -11.53
N ILE A 35 6.72 3.92 -10.91
CA ILE A 35 7.09 4.24 -9.53
C ILE A 35 6.59 3.16 -8.56
N SER A 36 5.37 2.65 -8.76
CA SER A 36 4.84 1.61 -7.86
C SER A 36 5.73 0.37 -7.80
N SER A 37 6.28 -0.05 -8.94
CA SER A 37 7.19 -1.20 -8.97
C SER A 37 8.48 -0.91 -8.19
N ILE A 38 9.01 0.31 -8.33
CA ILE A 38 10.22 0.73 -7.60
C ILE A 38 9.95 0.73 -6.09
N ILE A 39 8.83 1.30 -5.68
CA ILE A 39 8.46 1.35 -4.26
C ILE A 39 8.34 -0.06 -3.71
N GLN A 40 7.68 -0.95 -4.43
CA GLN A 40 7.47 -2.31 -4.00
C GLN A 40 8.79 -3.06 -3.80
N SER A 41 9.75 -2.87 -4.69
CA SER A 41 11.07 -3.50 -4.60
C SER A 41 12.00 -2.79 -3.63
N GLY A 42 11.71 -1.52 -3.30
CA GLY A 42 12.54 -0.70 -2.42
C GLY A 42 12.14 -0.74 -0.96
N GLY A 43 11.35 -1.76 -0.53
CA GLY A 43 10.88 -1.84 0.85
C GLY A 43 11.99 -1.85 1.88
N VAL A 44 13.20 -2.31 1.52
CA VAL A 44 14.35 -2.31 2.43
C VAL A 44 14.78 -0.91 2.83
N GLU A 45 14.39 0.11 2.07
CA GLU A 45 14.71 1.50 2.34
C GLU A 45 13.58 2.24 3.06
N GLY A 46 12.55 1.51 3.49
CA GLY A 46 11.41 2.09 4.16
C GLY A 46 10.28 2.52 3.25
N MET A 47 10.42 2.29 1.95
CA MET A 47 9.32 2.57 1.02
C MET A 47 8.27 1.48 1.09
N GLN A 48 7.03 1.87 0.85
CA GLN A 48 5.91 0.91 0.81
C GLN A 48 4.82 1.44 -0.10
N THR A 49 4.12 0.52 -0.78
CA THR A 49 2.90 0.87 -1.52
C THR A 49 1.71 0.93 -0.57
N LEU A 50 0.64 1.59 -1.03
CA LEU A 50 -0.61 1.60 -0.28
C LEU A 50 -1.10 0.17 -0.03
N ASP A 51 -1.06 -0.69 -1.06
CA ASP A 51 -1.53 -2.06 -0.93
C ASP A 51 -0.73 -2.86 0.09
N GLN A 52 0.59 -2.64 0.15
CA GLN A 52 1.43 -3.28 1.16
C GLN A 52 1.02 -2.86 2.57
N ASP A 53 0.71 -1.60 2.77
CA ASP A 53 0.28 -1.13 4.09
C ASP A 53 -1.12 -1.62 4.45
N LEU A 54 -2.02 -1.66 3.48
CA LEU A 54 -3.35 -2.25 3.69
C LEU A 54 -3.23 -3.72 4.09
N GLN A 55 -2.36 -4.47 3.43
CA GLN A 55 -2.16 -5.88 3.76
C GLN A 55 -1.61 -6.05 5.17
N ARG A 56 -0.68 -5.19 5.58
CA ARG A 56 -0.17 -5.19 6.95
C ARG A 56 -1.30 -4.97 7.94
N LEU A 57 -2.17 -4.00 7.70
CA LEU A 57 -3.27 -3.69 8.59
C LEU A 57 -4.27 -4.84 8.69
N VAL A 58 -4.57 -5.51 7.57
CA VAL A 58 -5.46 -6.68 7.57
C VAL A 58 -4.81 -7.82 8.36
N THR A 59 -3.54 -8.09 8.11
CA THR A 59 -2.81 -9.17 8.78
C THR A 59 -2.73 -8.96 10.29
N GLN A 60 -2.58 -7.70 10.71
CA GLN A 60 -2.53 -7.34 12.13
C GLN A 60 -3.93 -7.27 12.78
N GLY A 61 -4.99 -7.48 12.00
CA GLY A 61 -6.34 -7.45 12.53
C GLY A 61 -6.86 -6.05 12.84
N LYS A 62 -6.24 -5.00 12.30
CA LYS A 62 -6.64 -3.62 12.57
C LYS A 62 -7.78 -3.15 11.69
N ILE A 63 -7.88 -3.67 10.47
CA ILE A 63 -8.99 -3.39 9.56
C ILE A 63 -9.51 -4.70 8.98
N GLU A 64 -10.76 -4.66 8.47
CA GLU A 64 -11.32 -5.82 7.81
C GLU A 64 -10.83 -5.89 6.37
N ARG A 65 -10.75 -7.12 5.84
CA ARG A 65 -10.31 -7.34 4.45
C ARG A 65 -11.17 -6.59 3.45
N LYS A 66 -12.48 -6.57 3.65
CA LYS A 66 -13.39 -5.87 2.74
C LYS A 66 -13.10 -4.38 2.65
N VAL A 67 -12.65 -3.77 3.74
CA VAL A 67 -12.26 -2.36 3.75
C VAL A 67 -11.03 -2.15 2.88
N ALA A 68 -10.04 -3.04 3.01
CA ALA A 68 -8.83 -2.98 2.18
C ALA A 68 -9.17 -3.13 0.70
N ILE A 69 -10.05 -4.07 0.36
CA ILE A 69 -10.45 -4.31 -1.02
C ILE A 69 -11.07 -3.07 -1.67
N GLU A 70 -11.86 -2.33 -0.92
CA GLU A 70 -12.52 -1.13 -1.44
C GLU A 70 -11.53 -0.02 -1.80
N ILE A 71 -10.37 0.00 -1.16
CA ILE A 71 -9.41 1.11 -1.27
C ILE A 71 -8.18 0.72 -2.07
N ALA A 72 -7.84 -0.56 -2.12
CA ALA A 72 -6.61 -1.04 -2.73
C ALA A 72 -6.52 -0.68 -4.21
N ASP A 73 -5.29 -0.38 -4.66
CA ASP A 73 -5.01 -0.20 -6.08
C ASP A 73 -5.18 -1.51 -6.84
N ASN A 74 -4.83 -2.63 -6.21
CA ASN A 74 -4.99 -3.95 -6.79
C ASN A 74 -5.78 -4.85 -5.84
N PRO A 75 -7.11 -4.78 -5.85
CA PRO A 75 -7.93 -5.54 -4.91
C PRO A 75 -7.75 -7.05 -5.00
N LYS A 76 -7.26 -7.54 -6.13
CA LYS A 76 -7.06 -8.99 -6.32
C LYS A 76 -6.09 -9.58 -5.32
N LEU A 77 -5.16 -8.77 -4.81
CA LEU A 77 -4.21 -9.24 -3.80
C LEU A 77 -4.91 -9.75 -2.55
N PHE A 78 -6.06 -9.16 -2.22
CA PHE A 78 -6.80 -9.52 -1.01
C PHE A 78 -7.79 -10.65 -1.25
N LYS A 79 -8.27 -10.80 -2.49
CA LYS A 79 -9.23 -11.83 -2.82
C LYS A 79 -8.61 -13.22 -2.92
N GLN A 80 -7.33 -13.31 -3.23
CA GLN A 80 -6.63 -14.57 -3.38
C GLN A 80 -6.47 -15.33 -2.07
N ASN A 81 -6.67 -14.67 -0.95
CA ASN A 81 -6.48 -15.27 0.37
C ASN A 81 -7.77 -15.71 1.03
N VAL A 82 -8.82 -15.85 0.26
CA VAL A 82 -10.16 -16.17 0.79
C VAL A 82 -10.35 -17.68 0.97
N LEU A 83 -9.39 -18.46 0.66
CA LEU A 83 -9.52 -19.92 0.80
C LEU A 83 -9.40 -20.41 2.24
#